data_39db332d25306b5291a185e887d0663d
#
_entry.id   39db332d25306b5291a185e887d0663d
#
_cell.length_a   1.000
_cell.length_b   1.000
_cell.length_c   1.000
_cell.angle_alpha   90.00
_cell.angle_beta   90.00
_cell.angle_gamma   90.00
#
_symmetry.space_group_name_H-M   'P 1'
#
loop_
_entity.id
_entity.type
_entity.pdbx_description
1 polymer ?
#
loop_
_entity_poly.entity_id
_entity_poly.type
_entity_poly.pdbx_seq_one_letter_code
_entity_poly.pdbx_strand_id
1 'polypeptide(L)'
;VTYVFLETERLRLRAFTEADAGHLVALDGDPEVMRFLTGGAPTPPETIRTRTLPRVLHDHPGLGTRGYWAAEEKSTGTFLGWFEFRPLDDDSPAVVELGYRLNKAAWGRGYATEGSRALIDKGFTELGVERVTANTMTVNKGSRRVMEKSGLTFLRTFFGDWPEAIEGSEQGEVEYELLRTDWERRRRERS
;
A
#
# COMPACT_ATOMS: atom_id res chain seq x y z
N VAL A 1 12.20 20.73 -3.41
CA VAL A 1 11.86 19.68 -4.41
C VAL A 1 11.62 18.37 -3.70
N THR A 2 10.45 17.80 -3.88
CA THR A 2 10.07 16.55 -3.23
C THR A 2 10.70 15.37 -3.98
N TYR A 3 11.24 14.41 -3.23
CA TYR A 3 11.84 13.22 -3.81
C TYR A 3 10.78 12.33 -4.49
N VAL A 4 10.99 12.03 -5.77
CA VAL A 4 10.14 11.15 -6.56
C VAL A 4 10.79 9.76 -6.60
N PHE A 5 10.07 8.77 -6.07
CA PHE A 5 10.55 7.39 -5.98
C PHE A 5 10.38 6.64 -7.29
N LEU A 6 9.20 6.75 -7.90
CA LEU A 6 8.92 6.19 -9.21
C LEU A 6 7.77 6.93 -9.88
N GLU A 7 7.71 6.80 -11.20
CA GLU A 7 6.59 7.28 -12.00
C GLU A 7 6.07 6.15 -12.88
N THR A 8 4.76 6.15 -13.10
CA THR A 8 4.09 5.29 -14.07
C THR A 8 3.50 6.16 -15.18
N GLU A 9 2.69 5.58 -16.05
CA GLU A 9 1.98 6.35 -17.07
C GLU A 9 1.14 7.50 -16.47
N ARG A 10 0.42 7.22 -15.37
CA ARG A 10 -0.51 8.19 -14.77
C ARG A 10 -0.14 8.65 -13.37
N LEU A 11 0.77 7.93 -12.68
CA LEU A 11 1.08 8.16 -11.26
C LEU A 11 2.48 8.68 -11.05
N ARG A 12 2.60 9.52 -10.01
CA ARG A 12 3.89 9.86 -9.40
C ARG A 12 3.83 9.44 -7.94
N LEU A 13 4.76 8.58 -7.53
CA LEU A 13 4.93 8.20 -6.14
C LEU A 13 6.11 8.99 -5.58
N ARG A 14 5.82 9.86 -4.62
CA ARG A 14 6.82 10.76 -4.02
C ARG A 14 6.90 10.58 -2.51
N ALA A 15 7.99 11.04 -1.93
CA ALA A 15 8.11 11.07 -0.47
C ALA A 15 7.04 11.98 0.14
N PHE A 16 6.51 11.56 1.29
CA PHE A 16 5.68 12.42 2.13
C PHE A 16 6.51 13.54 2.75
N THR A 17 5.86 14.65 3.02
CA THR A 17 6.40 15.75 3.83
C THR A 17 5.40 16.13 4.90
N GLU A 18 5.81 16.94 5.87
CA GLU A 18 4.90 17.44 6.90
C GLU A 18 3.73 18.25 6.33
N ALA A 19 3.91 18.84 5.15
CA ALA A 19 2.85 19.58 4.46
C ALA A 19 1.68 18.67 4.02
N ASP A 20 1.86 17.35 4.02
CA ASP A 20 0.84 16.39 3.61
C ASP A 20 -0.15 16.04 4.75
N ALA A 21 0.02 16.58 5.94
CA ALA A 21 -0.85 16.27 7.08
C ALA A 21 -2.34 16.49 6.75
N GLY A 22 -2.68 17.56 6.04
CA GLY A 22 -4.05 17.84 5.60
C GLY A 22 -4.61 16.78 4.65
N HIS A 23 -3.78 16.26 3.75
CA HIS A 23 -4.16 15.18 2.85
C HIS A 23 -4.49 13.90 3.62
N LEU A 24 -3.67 13.57 4.62
CA LEU A 24 -3.89 12.39 5.46
C LEU A 24 -5.14 12.52 6.32
N VAL A 25 -5.41 13.70 6.86
CA VAL A 25 -6.64 13.96 7.63
C VAL A 25 -7.87 13.75 6.75
N ALA A 26 -7.87 14.29 5.53
CA ALA A 26 -8.98 14.14 4.61
C ALA A 26 -9.19 12.68 4.18
N LEU A 27 -8.12 11.97 3.87
CA LEU A 27 -8.17 10.56 3.44
C LEU A 27 -8.73 9.67 4.56
N ASP A 28 -8.18 9.77 5.75
CA ASP A 28 -8.55 8.93 6.90
C ASP A 28 -9.79 9.46 7.63
N GLY A 29 -10.35 10.55 7.15
CA GLY A 29 -11.62 11.12 7.61
C GLY A 29 -12.82 10.67 6.78
N ASP A 30 -12.60 10.02 5.64
CA ASP A 30 -13.68 9.54 4.78
C ASP A 30 -14.20 8.19 5.28
N PRO A 31 -15.49 8.09 5.69
CA PRO A 31 -16.04 6.85 6.22
C PRO A 31 -15.99 5.68 5.25
N GLU A 32 -16.08 5.94 3.95
CA GLU A 32 -16.03 4.87 2.95
C GLU A 32 -14.62 4.33 2.76
N VAL A 33 -13.61 5.21 2.80
CA VAL A 33 -12.20 4.80 2.79
C VAL A 33 -11.88 3.96 4.02
N MET A 34 -12.41 4.35 5.17
CA MET A 34 -12.09 3.71 6.46
C MET A 34 -12.98 2.51 6.80
N ARG A 35 -13.92 2.15 5.93
CA ARG A 35 -14.91 1.08 6.18
C ARG A 35 -14.28 -0.22 6.69
N PHE A 36 -13.26 -0.72 6.01
CA PHE A 36 -12.59 -1.99 6.35
C PHE A 36 -11.37 -1.81 7.26
N LEU A 37 -11.18 -0.62 7.80
CA LEU A 37 -10.05 -0.29 8.66
C LEU A 37 -10.49 0.04 10.08
N THR A 38 -11.52 0.88 10.22
CA THR A 38 -12.05 1.32 11.51
C THR A 38 -13.56 1.13 11.62
N GLY A 39 -14.19 0.52 10.61
CA GLY A 39 -15.64 0.45 10.51
C GLY A 39 -16.27 1.76 10.03
N GLY A 40 -15.46 2.66 9.47
CA GLY A 40 -15.88 3.96 8.97
C GLY A 40 -15.62 5.13 9.91
N ALA A 41 -15.15 4.87 11.13
CA ALA A 41 -14.83 5.94 12.07
C ALA A 41 -13.61 6.75 11.55
N PRO A 42 -13.71 8.09 11.47
CA PRO A 42 -12.60 8.91 11.03
C PRO A 42 -11.47 8.88 12.04
N THR A 43 -10.22 8.89 11.55
CA THR A 43 -9.05 9.01 12.41
C THR A 43 -8.94 10.45 12.89
N PRO A 44 -8.83 10.69 14.20
CA PRO A 44 -8.69 12.04 14.72
C PRO A 44 -7.45 12.75 14.17
N PRO A 45 -7.52 14.07 13.88
CA PRO A 45 -6.36 14.82 13.41
C PRO A 45 -5.12 14.71 14.32
N GLU A 46 -5.32 14.61 15.63
CA GLU A 46 -4.23 14.40 16.58
C GLU A 46 -3.49 13.08 16.33
N THR A 47 -4.22 12.01 16.04
CA THR A 47 -3.65 10.70 15.72
C THR A 47 -2.88 10.76 14.40
N ILE A 48 -3.39 11.50 13.41
CA ILE A 48 -2.67 11.72 12.16
C ILE A 48 -1.32 12.38 12.44
N ARG A 49 -1.31 13.43 13.23
CA ARG A 49 -0.10 14.19 13.54
C ARG A 49 0.92 13.39 14.36
N THR A 50 0.45 12.61 15.33
CA THR A 50 1.33 11.92 16.29
C THR A 50 1.73 10.51 15.90
N ARG A 51 0.98 9.85 15.00
CA ARG A 51 1.21 8.45 14.59
C ARG A 51 1.36 8.26 13.10
N THR A 52 0.40 8.74 12.31
CA THR A 52 0.38 8.50 10.87
C THR A 52 1.51 9.24 10.17
N LEU A 53 1.66 10.53 10.45
CA LEU A 53 2.70 11.35 9.83
C LEU A 53 4.11 10.86 10.14
N PRO A 54 4.47 10.57 11.41
CA PRO A 54 5.79 9.97 11.70
C PRO A 54 6.04 8.64 10.97
N ARG A 55 5.00 7.81 10.82
CA ARG A 55 5.11 6.53 10.11
C ARG A 55 5.45 6.72 8.64
N VAL A 56 4.77 7.63 7.95
CA VAL A 56 4.98 7.86 6.52
C VAL A 56 6.28 8.64 6.24
N LEU A 57 6.84 9.28 7.25
CA LEU A 57 8.13 10.00 7.17
C LEU A 57 9.33 9.13 7.55
N HIS A 58 9.10 7.93 8.10
CA HIS A 58 10.17 7.05 8.57
C HIS A 58 11.00 6.49 7.42
N ASP A 59 12.33 6.53 7.58
CA ASP A 59 13.27 5.90 6.67
C ASP A 59 13.63 4.50 7.18
N HIS A 60 13.65 3.52 6.27
CA HIS A 60 13.97 2.13 6.58
C HIS A 60 15.41 1.82 6.14
N PRO A 61 16.37 1.61 7.06
CA PRO A 61 17.78 1.40 6.71
C PRO A 61 18.00 0.23 5.77
N GLY A 62 17.33 -0.90 5.99
CA GLY A 62 17.47 -2.10 5.16
C GLY A 62 17.04 -1.90 3.71
N LEU A 63 16.07 -1.05 3.47
CA LEU A 63 15.58 -0.74 2.13
C LEU A 63 16.29 0.49 1.53
N GLY A 64 16.92 1.29 2.36
CA GLY A 64 17.58 2.53 1.95
C GLY A 64 16.63 3.67 1.59
N THR A 65 15.35 3.57 1.96
CA THR A 65 14.34 4.55 1.59
C THR A 65 13.11 4.50 2.52
N ARG A 66 12.10 5.28 2.21
CA ARG A 66 10.81 5.28 2.88
C ARG A 66 10.04 3.99 2.61
N GLY A 67 9.05 3.68 3.44
CA GLY A 67 8.14 2.56 3.24
C GLY A 67 6.75 2.98 2.76
N TYR A 68 6.45 4.28 2.78
CA TYR A 68 5.15 4.83 2.36
C TYR A 68 5.38 5.96 1.38
N TRP A 69 4.56 6.01 0.33
CA TRP A 69 4.72 6.96 -0.78
C TRP A 69 3.41 7.67 -1.06
N ALA A 70 3.44 8.99 -1.11
CA ALA A 70 2.31 9.79 -1.54
C ALA A 70 2.10 9.57 -3.04
N ALA A 71 0.86 9.31 -3.44
CA ALA A 71 0.50 9.10 -4.84
C ALA A 71 -0.20 10.33 -5.38
N GLU A 72 0.32 10.83 -6.50
CA GLU A 72 -0.28 11.95 -7.24
C GLU A 72 -0.62 11.53 -8.66
N GLU A 73 -1.70 12.08 -9.19
CA GLU A 73 -1.97 12.01 -10.63
C GLU A 73 -0.99 12.94 -11.35
N LYS A 74 -0.21 12.39 -12.29
CA LYS A 74 0.84 13.17 -12.99
C LYS A 74 0.29 14.37 -13.74
N SER A 75 -0.86 14.22 -14.38
CA SER A 75 -1.43 15.26 -15.24
C SER A 75 -1.95 16.47 -14.47
N THR A 76 -2.34 16.30 -13.20
CA THR A 76 -2.98 17.38 -12.41
C THR A 76 -2.24 17.73 -11.12
N GLY A 77 -1.36 16.84 -10.63
CA GLY A 77 -0.74 16.98 -9.32
C GLY A 77 -1.70 16.66 -8.17
N THR A 78 -2.90 16.14 -8.44
CA THR A 78 -3.88 15.81 -7.43
C THR A 78 -3.39 14.66 -6.54
N PHE A 79 -3.46 14.85 -5.22
CA PHE A 79 -3.17 13.79 -4.25
C PHE A 79 -4.28 12.74 -4.32
N LEU A 80 -3.89 11.49 -4.57
CA LEU A 80 -4.81 10.37 -4.72
C LEU A 80 -4.87 9.47 -3.48
N GLY A 81 -3.86 9.50 -2.63
CA GLY A 81 -3.69 8.62 -1.50
C GLY A 81 -2.25 8.19 -1.36
N TRP A 82 -2.02 6.94 -0.94
CA TRP A 82 -0.65 6.46 -0.74
C TRP A 82 -0.51 4.98 -1.07
N PHE A 83 0.73 4.59 -1.28
CA PHE A 83 1.15 3.18 -1.40
C PHE A 83 2.15 2.88 -0.30
N GLU A 84 2.02 1.68 0.27
CA GLU A 84 2.98 1.10 1.20
C GLU A 84 3.82 0.06 0.46
N PHE A 85 5.14 0.14 0.64
CA PHE A 85 6.07 -0.89 0.19
C PHE A 85 7.16 -0.95 1.24
N ARG A 86 6.84 -1.55 2.37
CA ARG A 86 7.56 -1.43 3.63
C ARG A 86 8.23 -2.74 4.00
N PRO A 87 9.54 -2.73 4.34
CA PRO A 87 10.19 -3.94 4.81
C PRO A 87 9.58 -4.37 6.16
N LEU A 88 9.37 -5.67 6.33
CA LEU A 88 8.88 -6.22 7.60
C LEU A 88 9.98 -6.23 8.66
N ASP A 89 11.25 -6.36 8.24
CA ASP A 89 12.43 -6.18 9.07
C ASP A 89 13.09 -4.89 8.63
N ASP A 90 13.23 -3.93 9.55
CA ASP A 90 13.78 -2.60 9.24
C ASP A 90 15.20 -2.66 8.68
N ASP A 91 15.95 -3.72 8.98
CA ASP A 91 17.34 -3.92 8.55
C ASP A 91 17.49 -4.82 7.32
N SER A 92 16.40 -5.32 6.74
CA SER A 92 16.47 -6.23 5.59
C SER A 92 15.43 -5.87 4.52
N PRO A 93 15.84 -5.84 3.22
CA PRO A 93 14.90 -5.63 2.13
C PRO A 93 14.18 -6.91 1.69
N ALA A 94 14.48 -8.06 2.29
CA ALA A 94 14.09 -9.36 1.77
C ALA A 94 12.56 -9.52 1.63
N VAL A 95 11.81 -9.10 2.63
CA VAL A 95 10.34 -9.22 2.64
C VAL A 95 9.72 -7.84 2.84
N VAL A 96 8.83 -7.46 1.93
CA VAL A 96 8.10 -6.19 2.01
C VAL A 96 6.60 -6.43 2.04
N GLU A 97 5.90 -5.56 2.74
CA GLU A 97 4.44 -5.52 2.72
C GLU A 97 3.98 -4.46 1.73
N LEU A 98 3.14 -4.88 0.80
CA LEU A 98 2.46 -4.01 -0.16
C LEU A 98 1.10 -3.62 0.38
N GLY A 99 0.79 -2.33 0.37
CA GLY A 99 -0.52 -1.83 0.73
C GLY A 99 -0.83 -0.54 -0.03
N TYR A 100 -2.06 -0.11 0.04
CA TYR A 100 -2.49 1.13 -0.58
C TYR A 100 -3.76 1.63 0.09
N ARG A 101 -3.91 2.93 0.08
CA ARG A 101 -5.12 3.61 0.53
C ARG A 101 -5.36 4.80 -0.38
N LEU A 102 -6.44 4.76 -1.15
CA LEU A 102 -6.75 5.78 -2.13
C LEU A 102 -8.06 6.49 -1.77
N ASN A 103 -8.13 7.79 -2.09
CA ASN A 103 -9.37 8.55 -2.03
C ASN A 103 -10.43 7.85 -2.86
N LYS A 104 -11.68 7.92 -2.41
CA LYS A 104 -12.82 7.29 -3.10
C LYS A 104 -12.90 7.70 -4.57
N ALA A 105 -12.66 8.97 -4.88
CA ALA A 105 -12.69 9.48 -6.25
C ALA A 105 -11.68 8.80 -7.18
N ALA A 106 -10.63 8.18 -6.63
CA ALA A 106 -9.62 7.45 -7.40
C ALA A 106 -9.95 5.97 -7.61
N TRP A 107 -10.99 5.45 -6.96
CA TRP A 107 -11.36 4.03 -7.06
C TRP A 107 -11.92 3.69 -8.44
N GLY A 108 -11.77 2.42 -8.82
CA GLY A 108 -12.33 1.90 -10.06
C GLY A 108 -11.65 2.39 -11.34
N ARG A 109 -10.48 3.02 -11.21
CA ARG A 109 -9.73 3.60 -12.33
C ARG A 109 -8.42 2.88 -12.63
N GLY A 110 -8.12 1.81 -11.92
CA GLY A 110 -6.92 1.00 -12.11
C GLY A 110 -5.65 1.54 -11.45
N TYR A 111 -5.72 2.61 -10.67
CA TYR A 111 -4.54 3.21 -10.04
C TYR A 111 -3.86 2.28 -9.04
N ALA A 112 -4.63 1.57 -8.21
CA ALA A 112 -4.05 0.66 -7.22
C ALA A 112 -3.22 -0.43 -7.87
N THR A 113 -3.72 -1.03 -8.95
CA THR A 113 -3.00 -2.05 -9.72
C THR A 113 -1.78 -1.47 -10.42
N GLU A 114 -1.92 -0.30 -11.04
CA GLU A 114 -0.81 0.36 -11.74
C GLU A 114 0.36 0.66 -10.80
N GLY A 115 0.09 1.25 -9.64
CA GLY A 115 1.11 1.57 -8.64
C GLY A 115 1.71 0.32 -8.00
N SER A 116 0.89 -0.67 -7.70
CA SER A 116 1.34 -1.93 -7.10
C SER A 116 2.29 -2.69 -8.02
N ARG A 117 1.95 -2.80 -9.30
CA ARG A 117 2.82 -3.46 -10.30
C ARG A 117 4.16 -2.74 -10.43
N ALA A 118 4.16 -1.42 -10.47
CA ALA A 118 5.39 -0.63 -10.58
C ALA A 118 6.29 -0.81 -9.35
N LEU A 119 5.71 -0.83 -8.15
CA LEU A 119 6.45 -1.08 -6.92
C LEU A 119 7.06 -2.48 -6.88
N ILE A 120 6.29 -3.49 -7.27
CA ILE A 120 6.75 -4.88 -7.34
C ILE A 120 7.94 -5.00 -8.29
N ASP A 121 7.82 -4.45 -9.51
CA ASP A 121 8.90 -4.47 -10.50
C ASP A 121 10.17 -3.81 -9.95
N LYS A 122 10.05 -2.63 -9.37
CA LYS A 122 11.18 -1.92 -8.76
C LYS A 122 11.77 -2.70 -7.59
N GLY A 123 10.92 -3.28 -6.75
CA GLY A 123 11.37 -4.08 -5.61
C GLY A 123 12.23 -5.26 -6.02
N PHE A 124 11.79 -6.03 -6.98
CA PHE A 124 12.51 -7.22 -7.45
C PHE A 124 13.72 -6.89 -8.32
N THR A 125 13.72 -5.79 -9.07
CA THR A 125 14.83 -5.44 -9.97
C THR A 125 15.89 -4.56 -9.32
N GLU A 126 15.51 -3.71 -8.37
CA GLU A 126 16.41 -2.66 -7.87
C GLU A 126 16.62 -2.67 -6.36
N LEU A 127 15.66 -3.16 -5.57
CA LEU A 127 15.69 -2.99 -4.11
C LEU A 127 16.13 -4.23 -3.32
N GLY A 128 16.38 -5.35 -3.98
CA GLY A 128 16.77 -6.59 -3.31
C GLY A 128 15.63 -7.33 -2.62
N VAL A 129 14.40 -7.04 -2.99
CA VAL A 129 13.23 -7.74 -2.45
C VAL A 129 13.18 -9.17 -2.99
N GLU A 130 12.88 -10.13 -2.10
CA GLU A 130 12.73 -11.56 -2.43
C GLU A 130 11.27 -12.00 -2.34
N ARG A 131 10.47 -11.36 -1.49
CA ARG A 131 9.07 -11.69 -1.27
C ARG A 131 8.25 -10.43 -1.01
N VAL A 132 7.13 -10.33 -1.73
CA VAL A 132 6.10 -9.31 -1.48
C VAL A 132 4.93 -9.99 -0.81
N THR A 133 4.45 -9.45 0.32
CA THR A 133 3.23 -9.91 0.99
C THR A 133 2.21 -8.78 1.02
N ALA A 134 0.94 -9.12 1.10
CA ALA A 134 -0.15 -8.16 1.24
C ALA A 134 -1.31 -8.80 2.00
N ASN A 135 -1.96 -8.02 2.85
CA ASN A 135 -3.07 -8.48 3.67
C ASN A 135 -4.27 -7.58 3.51
N THR A 136 -5.46 -8.15 3.62
CA THR A 136 -6.71 -7.40 3.69
C THR A 136 -7.78 -8.26 4.36
N MET A 137 -8.90 -7.64 4.73
CA MET A 137 -10.05 -8.40 5.22
C MET A 137 -10.59 -9.31 4.12
N THR A 138 -11.00 -10.52 4.48
CA THR A 138 -11.58 -11.50 3.55
C THR A 138 -12.72 -10.89 2.73
N VAL A 139 -13.54 -10.05 3.34
CA VAL A 139 -14.69 -9.41 2.69
C VAL A 139 -14.34 -8.23 1.79
N ASN A 140 -13.10 -7.73 1.85
CA ASN A 140 -12.65 -6.64 1.01
C ASN A 140 -12.27 -7.16 -0.39
N LYS A 141 -13.29 -7.44 -1.19
CA LYS A 141 -13.11 -8.04 -2.53
C LYS A 141 -12.34 -7.13 -3.49
N GLY A 142 -12.51 -5.83 -3.37
CA GLY A 142 -11.80 -4.86 -4.20
C GLY A 142 -10.30 -4.93 -4.01
N SER A 143 -9.84 -4.96 -2.75
CA SER A 143 -8.42 -5.09 -2.42
C SER A 143 -7.86 -6.44 -2.85
N ARG A 144 -8.59 -7.53 -2.61
CA ARG A 144 -8.18 -8.88 -3.04
C ARG A 144 -7.98 -8.94 -4.55
N ARG A 145 -8.88 -8.33 -5.32
CA ARG A 145 -8.78 -8.27 -6.78
C ARG A 145 -7.55 -7.51 -7.24
N VAL A 146 -7.21 -6.41 -6.59
CA VAL A 146 -5.97 -5.66 -6.89
C VAL A 146 -4.74 -6.52 -6.63
N MET A 147 -4.70 -7.25 -5.51
CA MET A 147 -3.61 -8.17 -5.21
C MET A 147 -3.43 -9.22 -6.30
N GLU A 148 -4.52 -9.84 -6.72
CA GLU A 148 -4.52 -10.86 -7.79
C GLU A 148 -4.07 -10.28 -9.13
N LYS A 149 -4.58 -9.12 -9.51
CA LYS A 149 -4.18 -8.42 -10.75
C LYS A 149 -2.72 -7.97 -10.72
N SER A 150 -2.17 -7.76 -9.53
CA SER A 150 -0.77 -7.38 -9.35
C SER A 150 0.17 -8.59 -9.36
N GLY A 151 -0.38 -9.79 -9.47
CA GLY A 151 0.39 -11.03 -9.57
C GLY A 151 0.56 -11.79 -8.27
N LEU A 152 0.01 -11.29 -7.16
CA LEU A 152 0.06 -12.01 -5.89
C LEU A 152 -0.94 -13.17 -5.92
N THR A 153 -0.62 -14.24 -5.17
CA THR A 153 -1.47 -15.41 -5.02
C THR A 153 -1.88 -15.58 -3.57
N PHE A 154 -3.10 -16.09 -3.37
CA PHE A 154 -3.63 -16.37 -2.04
C PHE A 154 -2.74 -17.37 -1.30
N LEU A 155 -2.38 -17.04 -0.07
CA LEU A 155 -1.56 -17.88 0.79
C LEU A 155 -2.39 -18.52 1.91
N ARG A 156 -3.11 -17.71 2.69
CA ARG A 156 -3.86 -18.21 3.84
C ARG A 156 -4.92 -17.21 4.32
N THR A 157 -5.89 -17.74 5.07
CA THR A 157 -6.80 -16.94 5.88
C THR A 157 -6.32 -17.01 7.33
N PHE A 158 -6.40 -15.89 8.04
CA PHE A 158 -6.04 -15.84 9.45
C PHE A 158 -7.00 -14.95 10.23
N PHE A 159 -7.02 -15.14 11.56
CA PHE A 159 -7.89 -14.39 12.44
C PHE A 159 -7.03 -13.70 13.49
N GLY A 160 -7.17 -12.37 13.58
CA GLY A 160 -6.48 -11.57 14.59
C GLY A 160 -7.41 -11.17 15.72
N ASP A 161 -6.82 -10.80 16.85
CA ASP A 161 -7.56 -10.20 17.97
C ASP A 161 -7.70 -8.70 17.71
N TRP A 162 -8.93 -8.29 17.33
CA TRP A 162 -9.21 -6.89 17.08
C TRP A 162 -9.85 -6.26 18.31
N PRO A 163 -9.42 -5.07 18.74
CA PRO A 163 -10.02 -4.39 19.90
C PRO A 163 -11.48 -4.04 19.69
N GLU A 164 -11.90 -3.85 18.44
CA GLU A 164 -13.29 -3.58 18.07
C GLU A 164 -13.65 -4.40 16.84
N ALA A 165 -14.85 -5.00 16.87
CA ALA A 165 -15.36 -5.76 15.74
C ALA A 165 -15.80 -4.82 14.62
N ILE A 166 -15.28 -5.05 13.42
CA ILE A 166 -15.69 -4.37 12.18
C ILE A 166 -16.60 -5.34 11.42
N GLU A 167 -17.60 -4.82 10.73
CA GLU A 167 -18.49 -5.62 9.87
C GLU A 167 -17.66 -6.48 8.91
N GLY A 168 -17.88 -7.78 8.95
CA GLY A 168 -17.14 -8.75 8.13
C GLY A 168 -15.88 -9.31 8.78
N SER A 169 -15.47 -8.80 9.95
CA SER A 169 -14.26 -9.27 10.65
C SER A 169 -14.36 -10.72 11.12
N GLU A 170 -15.56 -11.25 11.27
CA GLU A 170 -15.81 -12.67 11.60
C GLU A 170 -15.31 -13.62 10.50
N GLN A 171 -15.13 -13.11 9.27
CA GLN A 171 -14.57 -13.90 8.17
C GLN A 171 -13.03 -13.84 8.12
N GLY A 172 -12.42 -13.10 9.02
CA GLY A 172 -10.96 -13.00 9.14
C GLY A 172 -10.31 -12.14 8.07
N GLU A 173 -9.01 -12.34 7.96
CA GLU A 173 -8.18 -11.67 6.96
C GLU A 173 -7.52 -12.69 6.03
N VAL A 174 -7.09 -12.21 4.87
CA VAL A 174 -6.35 -13.02 3.90
C VAL A 174 -4.96 -12.44 3.71
N GLU A 175 -4.00 -13.34 3.51
CA GLU A 175 -2.64 -13.01 3.12
C GLU A 175 -2.40 -13.52 1.70
N TYR A 176 -1.81 -12.66 0.88
CA TYR A 176 -1.37 -12.94 -0.48
C TYR A 176 0.13 -12.74 -0.57
N GLU A 177 0.80 -13.43 -1.48
CA GLU A 177 2.23 -13.28 -1.66
C GLU A 177 2.67 -13.41 -3.12
N LEU A 178 3.87 -12.88 -3.40
CA LEU A 178 4.57 -13.10 -4.66
C LEU A 178 6.05 -13.24 -4.35
N LEU A 179 6.62 -14.39 -4.74
CA LEU A 179 8.05 -14.65 -4.64
C LEU A 179 8.77 -14.14 -5.87
N ARG A 180 9.97 -13.59 -5.69
CA ARG A 180 10.80 -13.12 -6.80
C ARG A 180 11.04 -14.19 -7.84
N THR A 181 11.29 -15.44 -7.43
CA THR A 181 11.50 -16.57 -8.35
C THR A 181 10.31 -16.83 -9.25
N ASP A 182 9.08 -16.72 -8.73
CA ASP A 182 7.85 -16.87 -9.51
C ASP A 182 7.65 -15.72 -10.47
N TRP A 183 7.93 -14.49 -10.01
CA TRP A 183 7.84 -13.29 -10.84
C TRP A 183 8.83 -13.35 -12.02
N GLU A 184 10.08 -13.76 -11.77
CA GLU A 184 11.12 -13.92 -12.80
C GLU A 184 10.73 -14.99 -13.82
N ARG A 185 10.21 -16.14 -13.35
CA ARG A 185 9.74 -17.22 -14.22
C ARG A 185 8.62 -16.73 -15.14
N ARG A 186 7.63 -16.05 -14.62
CA ARG A 186 6.51 -15.49 -15.40
C ARG A 186 6.98 -14.49 -16.45
N ARG A 187 7.99 -13.70 -16.16
CA ARG A 187 8.58 -12.76 -17.12
C ARG A 187 9.23 -13.50 -18.27
N ARG A 188 9.97 -14.58 -18.00
CA ARG A 188 10.60 -15.40 -19.05
C ARG A 188 9.57 -16.05 -19.95
N GLU A 189 8.45 -16.50 -19.41
CA GLU A 189 7.36 -17.14 -20.16
C GLU A 189 6.63 -16.19 -21.10
N ARG A 190 6.71 -14.87 -20.84
CA ARG A 190 6.09 -13.82 -21.67
C ARG A 190 7.00 -13.27 -22.76
N SER A 191 8.27 -13.61 -22.74
CA SER A 191 9.28 -13.10 -23.69
C SER A 191 9.31 -13.92 -24.99
#